data_39de8dabc44e31995699f53fdbc8c3cf
#
_entry.id   39de8dabc44e31995699f53fdbc8c3cf
#
_cell.length_a   1.000
_cell.length_b   1.000
_cell.length_c   1.000
_cell.angle_alpha   90.00
_cell.angle_beta   90.00
_cell.angle_gamma   90.00
#
_symmetry.space_group_name_H-M   'P 1'
#
loop_
_entity.id
_entity.type
_entity.pdbx_description
1 polymer ?
#
loop_
_entity_poly.entity_id
_entity_poly.type
_entity_poly.pdbx_seq_one_letter_code
_entity_poly.pdbx_strand_id
1 'polypeptide(L)'
;MRRVGAVLAALALAAVVPVVPASAAPSACAWPEEVGAQAANIALPDSNARYWVMPFQVRGDREITVTGAFPDTRYASFTVYDGFQGPFTSNGVFSSRTDFEIAPDPGSVNPWQRPAVPGGAYTLHLRMAVAPGQVNVLPLAPPDAEDGQTGYLVYRIYLPTGGTSSPVRLPSLTISDGGHSRTLRPCRRTVAAAHNDLIPQPAVGRDLAFARSSANDELFPNPDSGYLNAWVTPPGRDRVVVIRGKAARSPDEPHPHPWPGPGDDLRYWSLCTNLRYPFYPVVVNKLPDGSTDPGCRHDDVVALDADGWYTFVLGTEAQRGRIEAVPGVTFVPFSLAHPDARHLVLLRNMMPAPGFGPAVTHVPPDGRPGSAAAVMGDYYPRGHICPLNKLVTCADETARTWDY
;
A
#
# COMPACT_ATOMS: atom_id res chain seq x y z
N MET A 1 7.64 -46.26 53.17
CA MET A 1 7.48 -46.60 51.79
C MET A 1 6.56 -45.61 51.11
N ARG A 2 7.12 -44.56 50.50
CA ARG A 2 6.38 -43.53 49.74
C ARG A 2 6.54 -43.83 48.25
N ARG A 3 5.45 -44.09 47.57
CA ARG A 3 5.41 -44.29 46.12
C ARG A 3 5.33 -42.88 45.45
N VAL A 4 6.35 -42.59 44.62
CA VAL A 4 6.39 -41.42 43.76
C VAL A 4 5.73 -41.84 42.45
N GLY A 5 4.57 -41.20 42.12
CA GLY A 5 3.92 -41.37 40.85
C GLY A 5 4.54 -40.43 39.81
N ALA A 6 5.09 -40.98 38.76
CA ALA A 6 5.57 -40.18 37.63
C ALA A 6 4.36 -39.87 36.70
N VAL A 7 4.09 -38.57 36.52
CA VAL A 7 3.14 -38.06 35.52
C VAL A 7 3.88 -37.91 34.19
N LEU A 8 3.56 -38.75 33.23
CA LEU A 8 4.00 -38.60 31.84
C LEU A 8 3.12 -37.53 31.15
N ALA A 9 3.71 -36.37 30.91
CA ALA A 9 3.12 -35.38 30.04
C ALA A 9 3.35 -35.77 28.59
N ALA A 10 2.28 -36.17 27.89
CA ALA A 10 2.29 -36.41 26.45
C ALA A 10 2.29 -35.05 25.74
N LEU A 11 3.42 -34.66 25.14
CA LEU A 11 3.46 -33.57 24.17
C LEU A 11 2.80 -34.06 22.88
N ALA A 12 1.61 -33.52 22.59
CA ALA A 12 1.01 -33.62 21.27
C ALA A 12 1.76 -32.70 20.31
N LEU A 13 2.63 -33.23 19.46
CA LEU A 13 3.13 -32.53 18.29
C LEU A 13 1.95 -32.34 17.32
N ALA A 14 1.43 -31.13 17.25
CA ALA A 14 0.55 -30.73 16.16
C ALA A 14 1.41 -30.71 14.87
N ALA A 15 1.19 -31.69 14.00
CA ALA A 15 1.76 -31.66 12.66
C ALA A 15 1.14 -30.50 11.90
N VAL A 16 1.94 -29.47 11.64
CA VAL A 16 1.59 -28.41 10.70
C VAL A 16 1.62 -29.03 9.31
N VAL A 17 0.46 -29.38 8.79
CA VAL A 17 0.31 -29.81 7.39
C VAL A 17 0.49 -28.54 6.55
N PRO A 18 1.49 -28.45 5.67
CA PRO A 18 1.60 -27.32 4.76
C PRO A 18 0.37 -27.35 3.84
N VAL A 19 -0.48 -26.34 3.93
CA VAL A 19 -1.53 -26.11 2.96
C VAL A 19 -0.82 -25.71 1.67
N VAL A 20 -0.65 -26.66 0.76
CA VAL A 20 -0.20 -26.37 -0.61
C VAL A 20 -1.29 -25.48 -1.22
N PRO A 21 -0.99 -24.25 -1.66
CA PRO A 21 -1.97 -23.43 -2.33
C PRO A 21 -2.50 -24.21 -3.54
N ALA A 22 -3.82 -24.33 -3.66
CA ALA A 22 -4.45 -24.99 -4.79
C ALA A 22 -3.92 -24.32 -6.06
N SER A 23 -3.37 -25.11 -6.98
CA SER A 23 -2.89 -24.63 -8.28
C SER A 23 -3.99 -23.81 -8.95
N ALA A 24 -3.77 -22.50 -9.06
CA ALA A 24 -4.76 -21.62 -9.67
C ALA A 24 -5.01 -22.07 -11.10
N ALA A 25 -6.25 -22.47 -11.41
CA ALA A 25 -6.63 -22.82 -12.77
C ALA A 25 -6.34 -21.63 -13.71
N PRO A 26 -5.89 -21.88 -14.96
CA PRO A 26 -5.58 -20.80 -15.88
C PRO A 26 -6.79 -19.89 -16.06
N SER A 27 -6.65 -18.60 -15.74
CA SER A 27 -7.73 -17.64 -15.93
C SER A 27 -8.11 -17.49 -17.40
N ALA A 28 -9.41 -17.38 -17.66
CA ALA A 28 -9.95 -17.15 -19.00
C ALA A 28 -9.83 -15.69 -19.46
N CYS A 29 -9.57 -14.75 -18.54
CA CYS A 29 -9.43 -13.32 -18.80
C CYS A 29 -8.28 -12.73 -17.95
N ALA A 30 -7.80 -11.55 -18.33
CA ALA A 30 -6.79 -10.82 -17.57
C ALA A 30 -7.38 -10.15 -16.32
N TRP A 31 -6.59 -10.08 -15.23
CA TRP A 31 -6.94 -9.38 -14.01
C TRP A 31 -8.24 -9.91 -13.35
N PRO A 32 -8.29 -11.22 -13.02
CA PRO A 32 -9.50 -11.82 -12.46
C PRO A 32 -9.83 -11.32 -11.06
N GLU A 33 -8.83 -10.84 -10.31
CA GLU A 33 -8.97 -10.46 -8.91
C GLU A 33 -8.68 -8.99 -8.70
N GLU A 34 -9.39 -8.38 -7.75
CA GLU A 34 -9.21 -6.99 -7.34
C GLU A 34 -9.09 -6.89 -5.81
N VAL A 35 -8.12 -6.09 -5.36
CA VAL A 35 -7.92 -5.69 -3.96
C VAL A 35 -8.15 -4.18 -3.86
N GLY A 36 -8.67 -3.74 -2.73
CA GLY A 36 -8.91 -2.32 -2.45
C GLY A 36 -10.07 -2.13 -1.48
N ALA A 37 -10.29 -0.92 -1.03
CA ALA A 37 -11.31 -0.59 -0.04
C ALA A 37 -12.74 -0.98 -0.45
N GLN A 38 -13.02 -1.03 -1.76
CA GLN A 38 -14.34 -1.35 -2.32
C GLN A 38 -14.42 -2.76 -2.94
N ALA A 39 -13.32 -3.52 -2.90
CA ALA A 39 -13.23 -4.89 -3.41
C ALA A 39 -12.84 -5.84 -2.27
N ALA A 40 -11.76 -6.63 -2.41
CA ALA A 40 -11.17 -7.34 -1.29
C ALA A 40 -10.42 -6.33 -0.40
N ASN A 41 -11.01 -5.93 0.70
CA ASN A 41 -10.41 -4.98 1.65
C ASN A 41 -9.45 -5.72 2.58
N ILE A 42 -8.26 -6.04 2.06
CA ILE A 42 -7.23 -6.86 2.72
C ILE A 42 -5.83 -6.30 2.49
N ALA A 43 -4.87 -6.70 3.32
CA ALA A 43 -3.44 -6.39 3.17
C ALA A 43 -3.13 -4.89 3.20
N LEU A 44 -3.76 -4.15 4.13
CA LEU A 44 -3.50 -2.72 4.36
C LEU A 44 -3.70 -1.85 3.09
N PRO A 45 -4.81 -1.98 2.37
CA PRO A 45 -4.98 -1.22 1.13
C PRO A 45 -5.12 0.27 1.45
N ASP A 46 -4.69 1.11 0.51
CA ASP A 46 -5.05 2.52 0.51
C ASP A 46 -6.45 2.69 -0.07
N SER A 47 -7.33 3.47 0.57
CA SER A 47 -8.67 3.72 0.03
C SER A 47 -8.67 4.58 -1.24
N ASN A 48 -7.54 5.21 -1.56
CA ASN A 48 -7.35 6.04 -2.76
C ASN A 48 -6.67 5.25 -3.90
N ALA A 49 -6.49 3.94 -3.72
CA ALA A 49 -5.82 3.08 -4.68
C ALA A 49 -6.69 1.88 -5.08
N ARG A 50 -6.35 1.28 -6.22
CA ARG A 50 -6.91 0.03 -6.72
C ARG A 50 -5.78 -0.88 -7.18
N TYR A 51 -5.95 -2.17 -6.93
CA TYR A 51 -4.95 -3.19 -7.23
C TYR A 51 -5.62 -4.33 -7.96
N TRP A 52 -5.12 -4.69 -9.14
CA TRP A 52 -5.56 -5.86 -9.89
C TRP A 52 -4.49 -6.92 -9.89
N VAL A 53 -4.90 -8.15 -9.65
CA VAL A 53 -4.02 -9.30 -9.51
C VAL A 53 -4.27 -10.28 -10.64
N MET A 54 -3.18 -10.74 -11.27
CA MET A 54 -3.18 -11.80 -12.25
C MET A 54 -2.27 -12.93 -11.75
N PRO A 55 -2.82 -13.98 -11.15
CA PRO A 55 -2.04 -15.16 -10.81
C PRO A 55 -1.65 -15.93 -12.09
N PHE A 56 -0.45 -16.48 -12.12
CA PHE A 56 0.03 -17.29 -13.22
C PHE A 56 0.92 -18.43 -12.72
N GLN A 57 1.06 -19.49 -13.54
CA GLN A 57 2.01 -20.55 -13.27
C GLN A 57 3.34 -20.22 -13.90
N VAL A 58 4.43 -20.37 -13.15
CA VAL A 58 5.81 -20.24 -13.66
C VAL A 58 6.09 -21.38 -14.63
N ARG A 59 6.73 -21.05 -15.75
CA ARG A 59 7.26 -21.99 -16.74
C ARG A 59 8.50 -21.40 -17.40
N GLY A 60 9.53 -22.21 -17.59
CA GLY A 60 10.78 -21.74 -18.17
C GLY A 60 10.67 -21.14 -19.57
N ASP A 61 9.68 -21.60 -20.36
CA ASP A 61 9.41 -21.16 -21.73
C ASP A 61 8.30 -20.08 -21.83
N ARG A 62 7.74 -19.65 -20.69
CA ARG A 62 6.62 -18.69 -20.68
C ARG A 62 7.10 -17.26 -20.80
N GLU A 63 6.41 -16.51 -21.67
CA GLU A 63 6.42 -15.05 -21.71
C GLU A 63 5.01 -14.50 -21.48
N ILE A 64 4.90 -13.44 -20.69
CA ILE A 64 3.68 -12.64 -20.54
C ILE A 64 3.96 -11.25 -21.09
N THR A 65 3.22 -10.86 -22.12
CA THR A 65 3.25 -9.51 -22.67
C THR A 65 2.06 -8.71 -22.16
N VAL A 66 2.32 -7.56 -21.56
CA VAL A 66 1.32 -6.60 -21.10
C VAL A 66 1.22 -5.48 -22.11
N THR A 67 0.06 -5.28 -22.72
CA THR A 67 -0.18 -4.19 -23.68
C THR A 67 -1.30 -3.30 -23.18
N GLY A 68 -1.01 -2.01 -23.00
CA GLY A 68 -1.93 -1.06 -22.40
C GLY A 68 -1.76 0.36 -22.88
N ALA A 69 -2.47 1.25 -22.21
CA ALA A 69 -2.33 2.69 -22.36
C ALA A 69 -2.02 3.31 -21.00
N PHE A 70 -1.18 4.34 -20.97
CA PHE A 70 -0.88 5.09 -19.74
C PHE A 70 -2.17 5.64 -19.14
N PRO A 71 -2.51 5.27 -17.89
CA PRO A 71 -3.75 5.69 -17.26
C PRO A 71 -3.71 7.15 -16.84
N ASP A 72 -4.87 7.73 -16.65
CA ASP A 72 -5.04 9.05 -16.04
C ASP A 72 -5.12 8.90 -14.51
N THR A 73 -3.96 8.99 -13.86
CA THR A 73 -3.79 8.75 -12.42
C THR A 73 -2.47 9.37 -11.94
N ARG A 74 -2.35 9.66 -10.65
CA ARG A 74 -1.12 10.16 -10.05
C ARG A 74 0.05 9.18 -10.17
N TYR A 75 -0.23 7.88 -10.02
CA TYR A 75 0.79 6.83 -10.03
C TYR A 75 0.22 5.51 -10.54
N ALA A 76 1.05 4.78 -11.29
CA ALA A 76 0.80 3.40 -11.67
C ALA A 76 2.08 2.54 -11.61
N SER A 77 1.94 1.24 -11.34
CA SER A 77 3.06 0.31 -11.39
C SER A 77 2.65 -1.11 -11.75
N PHE A 78 3.61 -1.87 -12.25
CA PHE A 78 3.54 -3.31 -12.40
C PHE A 78 4.59 -3.96 -11.53
N THR A 79 4.18 -4.91 -10.68
CA THR A 79 5.10 -5.68 -9.84
C THR A 79 4.80 -7.16 -10.01
N VAL A 80 5.85 -7.95 -10.26
CA VAL A 80 5.78 -9.41 -10.22
C VAL A 80 6.20 -9.87 -8.83
N TYR A 81 5.41 -10.75 -8.23
CA TYR A 81 5.67 -11.37 -6.95
C TYR A 81 5.86 -12.86 -7.12
N ASP A 82 6.73 -13.42 -6.30
CA ASP A 82 6.92 -14.86 -6.19
C ASP A 82 5.75 -15.54 -5.44
N GLY A 83 5.84 -16.84 -5.26
CA GLY A 83 4.85 -17.64 -4.53
C GLY A 83 4.74 -17.29 -3.04
N PHE A 84 5.73 -16.59 -2.48
CA PHE A 84 5.75 -16.10 -1.10
C PHE A 84 5.27 -14.64 -0.99
N GLN A 85 4.77 -14.08 -2.11
CA GLN A 85 4.20 -12.73 -2.17
C GLN A 85 5.21 -11.59 -1.93
N GLY A 86 6.51 -11.88 -2.13
CA GLY A 86 7.60 -10.93 -2.11
C GLY A 86 8.03 -10.48 -3.50
N PRO A 87 8.44 -9.20 -3.69
CA PRO A 87 9.15 -8.78 -4.90
C PRO A 87 10.57 -9.34 -4.87
N PHE A 88 11.19 -9.52 -6.02
CA PHE A 88 12.48 -10.18 -6.15
C PHE A 88 13.36 -9.52 -7.21
N THR A 89 14.62 -9.93 -7.25
CA THR A 89 15.57 -9.57 -8.30
C THR A 89 16.05 -10.83 -9.01
N SER A 90 16.03 -10.81 -10.33
CA SER A 90 16.59 -11.89 -11.18
C SER A 90 17.62 -11.29 -12.11
N ASN A 91 18.84 -11.84 -12.11
CA ASN A 91 19.97 -11.38 -12.95
C ASN A 91 20.20 -9.85 -12.93
N GLY A 92 20.03 -9.21 -11.76
CA GLY A 92 20.18 -7.75 -11.60
C GLY A 92 19.00 -6.92 -12.11
N VAL A 93 17.90 -7.54 -12.53
CA VAL A 93 16.64 -6.87 -12.91
C VAL A 93 15.64 -7.05 -11.80
N PHE A 94 15.12 -5.94 -11.27
CA PHE A 94 14.10 -5.95 -10.23
C PHE A 94 12.72 -6.20 -10.80
N SER A 95 11.86 -6.91 -10.06
CA SER A 95 10.55 -7.40 -10.50
C SER A 95 9.44 -6.34 -10.47
N SER A 96 9.78 -5.05 -10.43
CA SER A 96 8.83 -3.94 -10.46
C SER A 96 9.22 -2.90 -11.52
N ARG A 97 8.22 -2.23 -12.08
CA ARG A 97 8.34 -1.03 -12.91
C ARG A 97 7.27 -0.03 -12.56
N THR A 98 7.69 1.18 -12.25
CA THR A 98 6.81 2.33 -12.13
C THR A 98 6.46 2.91 -13.50
N ASP A 99 5.39 3.63 -13.54
CA ASP A 99 4.89 4.29 -14.74
C ASP A 99 5.94 5.13 -15.48
N PHE A 100 6.73 5.96 -14.75
CA PHE A 100 7.74 6.84 -15.37
C PHE A 100 8.95 6.06 -15.94
N GLU A 101 9.20 4.83 -15.51
CA GLU A 101 10.24 3.95 -16.03
C GLU A 101 9.83 3.20 -17.30
N ILE A 102 8.52 3.20 -17.63
CA ILE A 102 7.99 2.48 -18.79
C ILE A 102 8.24 3.30 -20.04
N ALA A 103 9.02 2.78 -20.97
CA ALA A 103 9.17 3.39 -22.28
C ALA A 103 7.86 3.28 -23.07
N PRO A 104 7.40 4.36 -23.71
CA PRO A 104 6.22 4.32 -24.58
C PRO A 104 6.52 3.54 -25.87
N ASP A 105 5.47 2.95 -26.46
CA ASP A 105 5.54 2.34 -27.79
C ASP A 105 5.85 3.41 -28.85
N PRO A 106 6.40 3.05 -30.02
CA PRO A 106 6.68 3.98 -31.11
C PRO A 106 5.48 4.85 -31.46
N GLY A 107 5.68 6.16 -31.50
CA GLY A 107 4.62 7.15 -31.76
C GLY A 107 3.78 7.53 -30.53
N SER A 108 4.01 6.93 -29.38
CA SER A 108 3.37 7.26 -28.10
C SER A 108 4.27 8.10 -27.19
N VAL A 109 3.67 8.68 -26.16
CA VAL A 109 4.37 9.47 -25.14
C VAL A 109 3.99 8.98 -23.76
N ASN A 110 4.97 8.86 -22.88
CA ASN A 110 4.76 8.60 -21.46
C ASN A 110 4.54 9.94 -20.74
N PRO A 111 3.36 10.20 -20.15
CA PRO A 111 3.05 11.47 -19.51
C PRO A 111 3.84 11.74 -18.23
N TRP A 112 4.47 10.72 -17.63
CA TRP A 112 5.37 10.88 -16.49
C TRP A 112 6.83 11.15 -16.88
N GLN A 113 7.17 11.04 -18.16
CA GLN A 113 8.51 11.39 -18.66
C GLN A 113 8.54 12.79 -19.27
N ARG A 114 7.46 13.21 -19.90
CA ARG A 114 7.28 14.54 -20.47
C ARG A 114 5.80 14.89 -20.59
N PRO A 115 5.44 16.19 -20.59
CA PRO A 115 4.04 16.60 -20.63
C PRO A 115 3.31 15.99 -21.84
N ALA A 116 2.24 15.26 -21.58
CA ALA A 116 1.38 14.65 -22.60
C ALA A 116 -0.01 14.34 -22.00
N VAL A 117 -0.98 14.20 -22.91
CA VAL A 117 -2.29 13.67 -22.52
C VAL A 117 -2.16 12.16 -22.21
N PRO A 118 -2.78 11.65 -21.14
CA PRO A 118 -2.83 10.22 -20.86
C PRO A 118 -3.42 9.40 -22.04
N GLY A 119 -3.09 8.11 -22.10
CA GLY A 119 -3.61 7.20 -23.13
C GLY A 119 -2.59 6.78 -24.19
N GLY A 120 -1.35 7.28 -24.16
CA GLY A 120 -0.25 6.77 -24.98
C GLY A 120 0.01 5.27 -24.68
N ALA A 121 0.33 4.49 -25.73
CA ALA A 121 0.50 3.04 -25.60
C ALA A 121 1.85 2.64 -25.02
N TYR A 122 1.87 1.49 -24.34
CA TYR A 122 3.08 0.82 -23.87
C TYR A 122 2.96 -0.70 -23.99
N THR A 123 4.11 -1.36 -24.11
CA THR A 123 4.24 -2.81 -24.07
C THR A 123 5.33 -3.21 -23.06
N LEU A 124 5.00 -4.11 -22.13
CA LEU A 124 5.93 -4.72 -21.17
C LEU A 124 6.04 -6.22 -21.44
N HIS A 125 7.21 -6.79 -21.15
CA HIS A 125 7.48 -8.21 -21.30
C HIS A 125 7.95 -8.82 -19.98
N LEU A 126 7.33 -9.91 -19.55
CA LEU A 126 7.75 -10.71 -18.41
C LEU A 126 8.38 -11.99 -18.94
N ARG A 127 9.66 -12.26 -18.59
CA ARG A 127 10.44 -13.40 -19.09
C ARG A 127 11.29 -14.01 -17.98
N MET A 128 11.62 -15.29 -18.11
CA MET A 128 12.62 -15.90 -17.22
C MET A 128 14.02 -15.37 -17.51
N ALA A 129 14.40 -15.28 -18.77
CA ALA A 129 15.71 -14.77 -19.19
C ALA A 129 15.68 -13.25 -19.28
N VAL A 130 16.25 -12.57 -18.29
CA VAL A 130 16.36 -11.10 -18.22
C VAL A 130 17.81 -10.67 -18.06
N ALA A 131 18.13 -9.45 -18.49
CA ALA A 131 19.41 -8.81 -18.31
C ALA A 131 19.23 -7.29 -18.04
N PRO A 132 20.14 -6.65 -17.28
CA PRO A 132 20.12 -5.22 -17.05
C PRO A 132 20.14 -4.44 -18.39
N GLY A 133 19.44 -3.30 -18.42
CA GLY A 133 19.37 -2.42 -19.60
C GLY A 133 18.31 -2.83 -20.63
N GLN A 134 17.63 -3.95 -20.48
CA GLN A 134 16.48 -4.29 -21.32
C GLN A 134 15.30 -3.34 -21.05
N VAL A 135 14.77 -2.76 -22.14
CA VAL A 135 13.65 -1.81 -22.06
C VAL A 135 12.35 -2.58 -21.87
N ASN A 136 11.54 -2.14 -20.91
CA ASN A 136 10.21 -2.71 -20.64
C ASN A 136 10.22 -4.22 -20.37
N VAL A 137 11.27 -4.74 -19.77
CA VAL A 137 11.36 -6.17 -19.43
C VAL A 137 11.42 -6.33 -17.91
N LEU A 138 10.59 -7.23 -17.40
CA LEU A 138 10.53 -7.67 -16.00
C LEU A 138 10.85 -9.16 -15.90
N PRO A 139 11.47 -9.63 -14.83
CA PRO A 139 11.60 -11.07 -14.59
C PRO A 139 10.24 -11.68 -14.26
N LEU A 140 9.95 -12.84 -14.88
CA LEU A 140 8.71 -13.59 -14.65
C LEU A 140 8.70 -14.26 -13.28
N ALA A 141 9.85 -14.75 -12.82
CA ALA A 141 10.01 -15.42 -11.53
C ALA A 141 11.46 -15.28 -11.02
N PRO A 142 11.73 -15.62 -9.73
CA PRO A 142 13.09 -15.77 -9.23
C PRO A 142 13.89 -16.78 -10.05
N PRO A 143 15.23 -16.70 -10.09
CA PRO A 143 16.06 -17.60 -10.92
C PRO A 143 15.97 -19.08 -10.55
N ASP A 144 15.62 -19.37 -9.29
CA ASP A 144 15.45 -20.70 -8.71
C ASP A 144 14.01 -21.19 -8.68
N ALA A 145 13.08 -20.45 -9.28
CA ALA A 145 11.69 -20.86 -9.33
C ALA A 145 11.49 -22.08 -10.23
N GLU A 146 10.69 -23.01 -9.75
CA GLU A 146 10.35 -24.25 -10.47
C GLU A 146 9.09 -24.09 -11.32
N ASP A 147 9.00 -24.85 -12.41
CA ASP A 147 7.80 -24.92 -13.25
C ASP A 147 6.61 -25.38 -12.40
N GLY A 148 5.49 -24.69 -12.57
CA GLY A 148 4.26 -24.95 -11.81
C GLY A 148 4.12 -24.16 -10.51
N GLN A 149 5.14 -23.46 -10.05
CA GLN A 149 4.98 -22.51 -8.95
C GLN A 149 4.05 -21.36 -9.36
N THR A 150 3.33 -20.80 -8.39
CA THR A 150 2.46 -19.65 -8.64
C THR A 150 3.25 -18.36 -8.50
N GLY A 151 3.18 -17.50 -9.51
CA GLY A 151 3.59 -16.10 -9.45
C GLY A 151 2.37 -15.19 -9.57
N TYR A 152 2.55 -13.93 -9.21
CA TYR A 152 1.49 -12.92 -9.27
C TYR A 152 1.98 -11.67 -9.98
N LEU A 153 1.28 -11.23 -11.00
CA LEU A 153 1.46 -9.90 -11.57
C LEU A 153 0.41 -8.98 -10.96
N VAL A 154 0.85 -7.91 -10.32
CA VAL A 154 -0.03 -6.91 -9.72
C VAL A 154 0.11 -5.59 -10.47
N TYR A 155 -1.01 -5.07 -10.93
CA TYR A 155 -1.15 -3.72 -11.47
C TYR A 155 -1.76 -2.82 -10.41
N ARG A 156 -1.09 -1.71 -10.09
CA ARG A 156 -1.53 -0.73 -9.08
C ARG A 156 -1.76 0.62 -9.72
N ILE A 157 -2.78 1.32 -9.24
CA ILE A 157 -2.98 2.74 -9.51
C ILE A 157 -3.34 3.46 -8.21
N TYR A 158 -2.91 4.71 -8.09
CA TYR A 158 -3.25 5.61 -6.99
C TYR A 158 -3.81 6.91 -7.54
N LEU A 159 -4.84 7.43 -6.90
CA LEU A 159 -5.54 8.64 -7.28
C LEU A 159 -5.93 8.63 -8.78
N PRO A 160 -6.74 7.68 -9.23
CA PRO A 160 -7.29 7.74 -10.59
C PRO A 160 -8.19 8.97 -10.70
N THR A 161 -8.09 9.68 -11.83
CA THR A 161 -8.96 10.80 -12.15
C THR A 161 -10.43 10.39 -12.07
N GLY A 162 -11.22 11.15 -11.32
CA GLY A 162 -12.62 10.81 -11.02
C GLY A 162 -12.80 9.83 -9.85
N GLY A 163 -11.73 9.48 -9.13
CA GLY A 163 -11.75 8.65 -7.92
C GLY A 163 -11.75 7.14 -8.16
N THR A 164 -11.64 6.37 -7.08
CA THR A 164 -11.48 4.90 -7.15
C THR A 164 -12.71 4.14 -7.66
N SER A 165 -13.88 4.76 -7.74
CA SER A 165 -15.07 4.20 -8.38
C SER A 165 -15.12 4.40 -9.89
N SER A 166 -14.25 5.25 -10.45
CA SER A 166 -14.22 5.52 -11.90
C SER A 166 -13.72 4.31 -12.69
N PRO A 167 -14.23 4.10 -13.92
CA PRO A 167 -13.73 3.04 -14.78
C PRO A 167 -12.26 3.25 -15.12
N VAL A 168 -11.47 2.20 -14.98
CA VAL A 168 -10.07 2.16 -15.40
C VAL A 168 -9.90 1.23 -16.57
N ARG A 169 -9.22 1.69 -17.63
CA ARG A 169 -8.87 0.85 -18.77
C ARG A 169 -7.70 -0.05 -18.41
N LEU A 170 -8.01 -1.33 -18.13
CA LEU A 170 -6.99 -2.32 -17.81
C LEU A 170 -6.26 -2.80 -19.08
N PRO A 171 -4.96 -3.11 -18.98
CA PRO A 171 -4.18 -3.65 -20.09
C PRO A 171 -4.60 -5.08 -20.44
N SER A 172 -4.36 -5.48 -21.69
CA SER A 172 -4.49 -6.86 -22.15
C SER A 172 -3.22 -7.64 -21.83
N LEU A 173 -3.33 -8.94 -21.63
CA LEU A 173 -2.21 -9.85 -21.43
C LEU A 173 -2.13 -10.86 -22.56
N THR A 174 -0.96 -11.03 -23.17
CA THR A 174 -0.70 -12.14 -24.07
C THR A 174 0.24 -13.12 -23.40
N ILE A 175 -0.19 -14.35 -23.22
CA ILE A 175 0.60 -15.44 -22.63
C ILE A 175 1.08 -16.32 -23.77
N SER A 176 2.38 -16.49 -23.87
CA SER A 176 3.05 -17.33 -24.87
C SER A 176 3.86 -18.41 -24.15
N ASP A 177 3.63 -19.68 -24.48
CA ASP A 177 4.39 -20.83 -24.00
C ASP A 177 4.28 -21.99 -25.01
N GLY A 178 5.31 -22.82 -25.11
CA GLY A 178 5.33 -24.02 -25.96
C GLY A 178 5.00 -23.76 -27.44
N GLY A 179 5.30 -22.56 -27.95
CA GLY A 179 4.95 -22.16 -29.33
C GLY A 179 3.49 -21.76 -29.52
N HIS A 180 2.68 -21.76 -28.47
CA HIS A 180 1.29 -21.29 -28.48
C HIS A 180 1.20 -19.92 -27.82
N SER A 181 0.29 -19.08 -28.34
CA SER A 181 0.04 -17.76 -27.81
C SER A 181 -1.46 -17.51 -27.69
N ARG A 182 -1.88 -16.91 -26.56
CA ARG A 182 -3.27 -16.51 -26.33
C ARG A 182 -3.33 -15.12 -25.69
N THR A 183 -4.21 -14.28 -26.21
CA THR A 183 -4.47 -12.96 -25.64
C THR A 183 -5.68 -13.01 -24.73
N LEU A 184 -5.47 -12.55 -23.49
CA LEU A 184 -6.50 -12.38 -22.48
C LEU A 184 -6.91 -10.92 -22.43
N ARG A 185 -8.18 -10.65 -22.70
CA ARG A 185 -8.76 -9.32 -22.44
C ARG A 185 -9.10 -9.18 -20.97
N PRO A 186 -9.13 -7.94 -20.42
CA PRO A 186 -9.57 -7.73 -19.05
C PRO A 186 -10.91 -8.40 -18.75
N CYS A 187 -11.04 -8.95 -17.54
CA CYS A 187 -12.29 -9.54 -17.10
C CYS A 187 -13.40 -8.49 -17.07
N ARG A 188 -14.60 -8.87 -17.45
CA ARG A 188 -15.77 -7.97 -17.39
C ARG A 188 -16.17 -7.66 -15.93
N ARG A 189 -15.88 -8.59 -15.03
CA ARG A 189 -16.08 -8.47 -13.59
C ARG A 189 -14.87 -9.11 -12.92
N THR A 190 -14.28 -8.38 -12.01
CA THR A 190 -13.27 -8.90 -11.10
C THR A 190 -13.97 -9.56 -9.91
N VAL A 191 -13.34 -10.54 -9.30
CA VAL A 191 -13.76 -11.07 -7.99
C VAL A 191 -12.87 -10.45 -6.93
N ALA A 192 -13.38 -10.35 -5.70
CA ALA A 192 -12.53 -10.02 -4.57
C ALA A 192 -11.46 -11.11 -4.42
N ALA A 193 -10.19 -10.73 -4.27
CA ALA A 193 -9.10 -11.66 -4.06
C ALA A 193 -9.40 -12.61 -2.89
N ALA A 194 -9.13 -13.89 -3.05
CA ALA A 194 -9.33 -14.86 -1.99
C ALA A 194 -8.40 -14.53 -0.80
N HIS A 195 -8.93 -14.64 0.40
CA HIS A 195 -8.13 -14.46 1.61
C HIS A 195 -7.20 -15.65 1.79
N ASN A 196 -5.96 -15.34 2.12
CA ASN A 196 -5.02 -16.32 2.61
C ASN A 196 -4.89 -16.10 4.13
N ASP A 197 -5.15 -17.14 4.93
CA ASP A 197 -5.10 -17.07 6.41
C ASP A 197 -3.70 -16.84 6.99
N LEU A 198 -2.69 -16.68 6.14
CA LEU A 198 -1.28 -16.55 6.51
C LEU A 198 -0.77 -15.10 6.49
N ILE A 199 -1.64 -14.09 6.58
CA ILE A 199 -1.17 -12.69 6.68
C ILE A 199 -0.41 -12.51 8.01
N PRO A 200 0.89 -12.16 7.98
CA PRO A 200 1.66 -11.91 9.19
C PRO A 200 1.00 -10.82 10.04
N GLN A 201 0.99 -11.05 11.36
CA GLN A 201 0.50 -10.03 12.29
C GLN A 201 1.60 -9.00 12.47
N PRO A 202 1.38 -7.69 12.20
CA PRO A 202 2.35 -6.67 12.55
C PRO A 202 2.69 -6.75 14.04
N ALA A 203 3.96 -6.54 14.37
CA ALA A 203 4.42 -6.57 15.75
C ALA A 203 3.57 -5.63 16.63
N VAL A 204 3.19 -6.09 17.81
CA VAL A 204 2.43 -5.28 18.78
C VAL A 204 3.40 -4.33 19.45
N GLY A 205 3.40 -3.07 19.00
CA GLY A 205 4.18 -2.00 19.58
C GLY A 205 3.42 -1.17 20.62
N ARG A 206 4.10 -0.18 21.17
CA ARG A 206 3.51 0.86 22.02
C ARG A 206 2.59 1.73 21.18
N ASP A 207 1.47 2.20 21.75
CA ASP A 207 0.55 3.10 21.06
C ASP A 207 1.26 4.41 20.65
N LEU A 208 0.94 4.90 19.45
CA LEU A 208 1.47 6.13 18.84
C LEU A 208 2.98 6.17 18.60
N ALA A 209 3.66 5.04 18.71
CA ALA A 209 5.08 4.91 18.42
C ALA A 209 5.27 4.45 16.96
N PHE A 210 5.43 5.40 16.05
CA PHE A 210 5.58 5.13 14.63
C PHE A 210 6.95 4.53 14.31
N ALA A 211 6.97 3.39 13.67
CA ALA A 211 8.19 2.71 13.26
C ALA A 211 8.03 2.04 11.90
N ARG A 212 9.14 1.81 11.20
CA ARG A 212 9.16 0.97 10.01
C ARG A 212 9.35 -0.48 10.43
N SER A 213 8.37 -1.33 10.09
CA SER A 213 8.45 -2.78 10.33
C SER A 213 9.56 -3.43 9.51
N SER A 214 9.96 -4.65 9.87
CA SER A 214 10.86 -5.44 9.04
C SER A 214 10.20 -5.80 7.71
N ALA A 215 11.00 -5.95 6.65
CA ALA A 215 10.50 -6.30 5.33
C ALA A 215 9.77 -7.67 5.28
N ASN A 216 10.04 -8.55 6.27
CA ASN A 216 9.40 -9.86 6.35
C ASN A 216 7.96 -9.83 6.88
N ASP A 217 7.51 -8.67 7.37
CA ASP A 217 6.15 -8.48 7.91
C ASP A 217 5.18 -7.90 6.86
N GLU A 218 5.63 -7.73 5.61
CA GLU A 218 4.85 -7.10 4.55
C GLU A 218 4.35 -8.13 3.53
N LEU A 219 3.07 -8.05 3.16
CA LEU A 219 2.45 -8.83 2.10
C LEU A 219 2.28 -7.99 0.86
N PHE A 220 2.72 -8.51 -0.29
CA PHE A 220 2.67 -7.78 -1.55
C PHE A 220 3.16 -6.34 -1.41
N PRO A 221 4.32 -6.09 -0.74
CA PRO A 221 4.79 -4.74 -0.48
C PRO A 221 4.95 -3.99 -1.80
N ASN A 222 4.51 -2.72 -1.82
CA ASN A 222 4.84 -1.87 -2.95
C ASN A 222 6.29 -1.39 -2.82
N PRO A 223 7.21 -1.80 -3.71
CA PRO A 223 8.62 -1.44 -3.58
C PRO A 223 8.87 0.08 -3.66
N ASP A 224 7.93 0.82 -4.27
CA ASP A 224 8.01 2.27 -4.42
C ASP A 224 7.51 3.02 -3.18
N SER A 225 7.08 2.29 -2.14
CA SER A 225 6.51 2.85 -0.92
C SER A 225 7.34 2.50 0.31
N GLY A 226 7.45 3.45 1.23
CA GLY A 226 7.86 3.21 2.61
C GLY A 226 6.67 3.38 3.56
N TYR A 227 6.61 2.54 4.59
CA TYR A 227 5.51 2.52 5.56
C TYR A 227 6.02 2.74 6.98
N LEU A 228 5.45 3.73 7.69
CA LEU A 228 5.52 3.79 9.14
C LEU A 228 4.17 3.37 9.71
N ASN A 229 4.18 2.53 10.72
CA ASN A 229 2.96 2.11 11.40
C ASN A 229 3.04 2.33 12.91
N ALA A 230 1.89 2.62 13.51
CA ALA A 230 1.71 2.72 14.93
C ALA A 230 0.35 2.15 15.34
N TRP A 231 0.29 1.58 16.51
CA TRP A 231 -0.98 1.14 17.09
C TRP A 231 -1.69 2.29 17.77
N VAL A 232 -3.02 2.26 17.73
CA VAL A 232 -3.87 3.24 18.39
C VAL A 232 -5.09 2.53 18.98
N THR A 233 -5.30 2.73 20.27
CA THR A 233 -6.55 2.35 20.94
C THR A 233 -7.45 3.59 21.02
N PRO A 234 -8.72 3.53 20.57
CA PRO A 234 -9.62 4.67 20.68
C PRO A 234 -9.73 5.16 22.13
N PRO A 235 -9.44 6.45 22.40
CA PRO A 235 -9.24 6.92 23.79
C PRO A 235 -10.55 7.27 24.52
N GLY A 236 -11.72 6.96 23.94
CA GLY A 236 -13.04 7.22 24.52
C GLY A 236 -13.66 8.56 24.06
N ARG A 237 -14.86 8.86 24.59
CA ARG A 237 -15.75 9.92 24.07
C ARG A 237 -15.21 11.35 24.19
N ASP A 238 -14.44 11.63 25.26
CA ASP A 238 -13.99 12.98 25.58
C ASP A 238 -12.55 13.24 25.16
N ARG A 239 -11.95 12.31 24.44
CA ARG A 239 -10.55 12.35 24.01
C ARG A 239 -10.43 11.98 22.55
N VAL A 240 -9.41 12.52 21.91
CA VAL A 240 -9.05 12.25 20.51
C VAL A 240 -7.56 11.94 20.43
N VAL A 241 -7.15 11.36 19.31
CA VAL A 241 -5.72 11.20 19.00
C VAL A 241 -5.33 12.30 18.03
N VAL A 242 -4.28 13.03 18.35
CA VAL A 242 -3.68 14.05 17.48
C VAL A 242 -2.36 13.50 16.94
N ILE A 243 -2.14 13.62 15.63
CA ILE A 243 -0.90 13.23 14.96
C ILE A 243 -0.45 14.43 14.11
N ARG A 244 0.74 14.95 14.40
CA ARG A 244 1.30 16.11 13.72
C ARG A 244 2.66 15.81 13.12
N GLY A 245 2.95 16.39 11.96
CA GLY A 245 4.24 16.34 11.28
C GLY A 245 4.28 17.33 10.12
N LYS A 246 5.46 17.54 9.58
CA LYS A 246 5.62 18.38 8.38
C LYS A 246 5.17 17.59 7.15
N ALA A 247 4.40 18.24 6.27
CA ALA A 247 3.99 17.64 5.01
C ALA A 247 5.14 17.66 4.00
N ALA A 248 5.37 16.53 3.36
CA ALA A 248 6.18 16.49 2.16
C ALA A 248 5.39 17.12 1.00
N ARG A 249 6.05 17.90 0.16
CA ARG A 249 5.42 18.47 -1.03
C ARG A 249 5.20 17.35 -2.05
N SER A 250 4.03 17.33 -2.63
CA SER A 250 3.60 16.38 -3.66
C SER A 250 2.90 17.13 -4.79
N PRO A 251 2.72 16.50 -5.96
CA PRO A 251 1.89 17.10 -7.01
C PRO A 251 0.47 17.40 -6.52
N ASP A 252 -0.05 18.58 -6.85
CA ASP A 252 -1.37 19.05 -6.40
C ASP A 252 -2.54 18.42 -7.20
N GLU A 253 -2.26 17.55 -8.17
CA GLU A 253 -3.27 17.01 -9.08
C GLU A 253 -3.20 15.48 -9.19
N PRO A 254 -4.33 14.80 -9.39
CA PRO A 254 -4.36 13.35 -9.62
C PRO A 254 -3.80 12.94 -10.98
N HIS A 255 -3.64 13.88 -11.91
CA HIS A 255 -3.16 13.61 -13.27
C HIS A 255 -1.67 13.25 -13.31
N PRO A 256 -1.22 12.47 -14.30
CA PRO A 256 0.19 12.24 -14.51
C PRO A 256 0.92 13.52 -14.92
N HIS A 257 2.11 13.72 -14.36
CA HIS A 257 3.04 14.77 -14.77
C HIS A 257 4.47 14.23 -14.74
N PRO A 258 5.44 14.87 -15.44
CA PRO A 258 6.83 14.45 -15.41
C PRO A 258 7.38 14.33 -13.98
N TRP A 259 8.00 13.20 -13.68
CA TRP A 259 8.50 12.90 -12.36
C TRP A 259 10.03 12.89 -12.29
N PRO A 260 10.67 13.49 -11.26
CA PRO A 260 10.04 14.42 -10.30
C PRO A 260 9.76 15.77 -10.95
N GLY A 261 8.67 16.43 -10.51
CA GLY A 261 8.40 17.82 -10.83
C GLY A 261 9.26 18.80 -10.02
N PRO A 262 9.37 20.05 -10.43
CA PRO A 262 10.09 21.06 -9.68
C PRO A 262 9.51 21.25 -8.28
N GLY A 263 10.30 20.93 -7.26
CA GLY A 263 9.91 21.13 -5.87
C GLY A 263 9.17 19.97 -5.22
N ASP A 264 8.90 18.89 -5.93
CA ASP A 264 8.32 17.68 -5.35
C ASP A 264 9.30 17.01 -4.39
N ASP A 265 8.79 16.55 -3.25
CA ASP A 265 9.50 15.76 -2.25
C ASP A 265 9.09 14.28 -2.35
N LEU A 266 7.78 14.02 -2.47
CA LEU A 266 7.16 12.69 -2.65
C LEU A 266 6.15 12.75 -3.78
N ARG A 267 5.99 11.63 -4.49
CA ARG A 267 4.94 11.53 -5.50
C ARG A 267 3.54 11.44 -4.91
N TYR A 268 3.45 10.81 -3.75
CA TYR A 268 2.21 10.61 -3.01
C TYR A 268 2.52 10.28 -1.56
N TRP A 269 1.68 10.74 -0.65
CA TRP A 269 1.66 10.27 0.72
C TRP A 269 0.24 10.20 1.27
N SER A 270 0.03 9.34 2.26
CA SER A 270 -1.27 9.20 2.92
C SER A 270 -1.12 8.73 4.34
N LEU A 271 -2.12 9.03 5.18
CA LEU A 271 -2.29 8.41 6.47
C LEU A 271 -3.61 7.64 6.49
N CYS A 272 -3.54 6.36 6.85
CA CYS A 272 -4.69 5.46 6.88
C CYS A 272 -4.92 4.87 8.26
N THR A 273 -6.18 4.63 8.63
CA THR A 273 -6.57 3.78 9.76
C THR A 273 -7.03 2.41 9.25
N ASN A 274 -6.47 1.36 9.81
CA ASN A 274 -6.78 -0.03 9.48
C ASN A 274 -7.22 -0.79 10.75
N LEU A 275 -8.05 -1.80 10.58
CA LEU A 275 -8.48 -2.65 11.70
C LEU A 275 -7.44 -3.73 12.00
N ARG A 276 -7.30 -4.10 13.28
CA ARG A 276 -6.46 -5.21 13.71
C ARG A 276 -7.13 -6.58 13.53
N TYR A 277 -7.98 -6.78 12.59
CA TYR A 277 -8.48 -8.10 12.28
C TYR A 277 -7.55 -8.82 11.29
N PRO A 278 -7.60 -10.15 11.21
CA PRO A 278 -6.96 -10.87 10.12
C PRO A 278 -7.31 -10.18 8.80
N PHE A 279 -6.29 -9.99 7.95
CA PHE A 279 -6.31 -9.28 6.67
C PHE A 279 -6.20 -7.75 6.73
N TYR A 280 -6.21 -7.10 7.91
CA TYR A 280 -5.97 -5.66 8.11
C TYR A 280 -6.71 -4.75 7.12
N PRO A 281 -8.05 -4.82 7.08
CA PRO A 281 -8.83 -3.97 6.20
C PRO A 281 -8.65 -2.49 6.58
N VAL A 282 -8.58 -1.62 5.57
CA VAL A 282 -8.72 -0.18 5.82
C VAL A 282 -10.13 0.11 6.34
N VAL A 283 -10.24 1.06 7.26
CA VAL A 283 -11.56 1.52 7.74
C VAL A 283 -12.36 2.09 6.57
N VAL A 284 -13.60 1.65 6.42
CA VAL A 284 -14.58 2.22 5.51
C VAL A 284 -15.90 2.29 6.26
N ASN A 285 -16.22 3.47 6.76
CA ASN A 285 -17.48 3.69 7.47
C ASN A 285 -18.61 3.94 6.48
N LYS A 286 -19.77 3.31 6.74
CA LYS A 286 -21.01 3.65 6.05
C LYS A 286 -21.76 4.67 6.91
N LEU A 287 -22.03 5.84 6.36
CA LEU A 287 -22.70 6.93 7.05
C LEU A 287 -24.23 6.79 6.92
N PRO A 288 -25.01 7.44 7.80
CA PRO A 288 -26.48 7.35 7.78
C PRO A 288 -27.13 7.85 6.48
N ASP A 289 -26.48 8.74 5.75
CA ASP A 289 -26.92 9.25 4.44
C ASP A 289 -26.62 8.30 3.27
N GLY A 290 -26.01 7.14 3.55
CA GLY A 290 -25.61 6.13 2.56
C GLY A 290 -24.24 6.37 1.93
N SER A 291 -23.57 7.47 2.22
CA SER A 291 -22.20 7.73 1.78
C SER A 291 -21.19 6.87 2.54
N THR A 292 -19.96 6.85 2.06
CA THR A 292 -18.83 6.18 2.74
C THR A 292 -17.79 7.20 3.16
N ASP A 293 -17.23 6.98 4.37
CA ASP A 293 -16.07 7.74 4.85
C ASP A 293 -14.90 6.76 5.04
N PRO A 294 -13.90 6.79 4.12
CA PRO A 294 -12.74 5.92 4.22
C PRO A 294 -11.75 6.42 5.26
N GLY A 295 -10.98 5.49 5.84
CA GLY A 295 -9.97 5.77 6.85
C GLY A 295 -8.68 6.40 6.33
N CYS A 296 -8.50 6.58 5.02
CA CYS A 296 -7.32 7.22 4.46
C CYS A 296 -7.56 8.70 4.12
N ARG A 297 -6.54 9.51 4.38
CA ARG A 297 -6.42 10.89 3.91
C ARG A 297 -5.10 11.02 3.16
N HIS A 298 -5.17 11.43 1.91
CA HIS A 298 -4.01 11.64 1.05
C HIS A 298 -3.65 13.14 0.97
N ASP A 299 -2.48 13.40 0.48
CA ASP A 299 -1.84 14.71 0.39
C ASP A 299 -2.76 15.85 -0.09
N ASP A 300 -3.55 15.65 -1.17
CA ASP A 300 -4.41 16.71 -1.73
C ASP A 300 -5.58 17.15 -0.82
N VAL A 301 -5.98 16.28 0.12
CA VAL A 301 -7.15 16.57 1.00
C VAL A 301 -6.75 16.92 2.43
N VAL A 302 -5.45 16.96 2.71
CA VAL A 302 -4.93 17.26 4.04
C VAL A 302 -4.81 18.76 4.24
N ALA A 303 -5.45 19.27 5.30
CA ALA A 303 -5.28 20.66 5.69
C ALA A 303 -3.87 20.90 6.24
N LEU A 304 -3.20 21.95 5.74
CA LEU A 304 -1.88 22.35 6.20
C LEU A 304 -1.98 23.73 6.87
N ASP A 305 -1.14 23.96 7.88
CA ASP A 305 -0.94 25.29 8.43
C ASP A 305 -0.01 26.14 7.55
N ALA A 306 0.22 27.41 7.94
CA ALA A 306 1.03 28.35 7.18
C ALA A 306 2.50 27.91 7.01
N ASP A 307 3.01 27.05 7.89
CA ASP A 307 4.36 26.53 7.87
C ASP A 307 4.48 25.14 7.19
N GLY A 308 3.36 24.64 6.64
CA GLY A 308 3.29 23.37 5.91
C GLY A 308 3.23 22.15 6.82
N TRP A 309 2.68 22.26 8.03
CA TRP A 309 2.45 21.15 8.91
C TRP A 309 1.02 20.63 8.79
N TYR A 310 0.87 19.31 8.79
CA TYR A 310 -0.43 18.66 8.91
C TYR A 310 -0.76 18.37 10.38
N THR A 311 -2.05 18.35 10.70
CA THR A 311 -2.58 17.89 11.97
C THR A 311 -3.75 16.95 11.70
N PHE A 312 -3.51 15.64 11.79
CA PHE A 312 -4.57 14.64 11.77
C PHE A 312 -5.18 14.50 13.15
N VAL A 313 -6.50 14.41 13.20
CA VAL A 313 -7.23 14.15 14.43
C VAL A 313 -8.09 12.89 14.25
N LEU A 314 -7.69 11.80 14.93
CA LEU A 314 -8.43 10.56 14.89
C LEU A 314 -9.53 10.61 15.95
N GLY A 315 -10.76 10.37 15.52
CA GLY A 315 -11.94 10.41 16.37
C GLY A 315 -13.08 9.53 15.88
N THR A 316 -14.13 9.47 16.69
CA THR A 316 -15.39 8.82 16.31
C THR A 316 -16.25 9.78 15.48
N GLU A 317 -17.24 9.23 14.75
CA GLU A 317 -18.20 10.05 14.00
C GLU A 317 -18.95 11.06 14.89
N ALA A 318 -19.26 10.69 16.12
CA ALA A 318 -19.91 11.58 17.09
C ALA A 318 -19.04 12.80 17.49
N GLN A 319 -17.73 12.72 17.28
CA GLN A 319 -16.76 13.78 17.57
C GLN A 319 -16.45 14.66 16.35
N ARG A 320 -16.78 14.17 15.13
CA ARG A 320 -16.43 14.80 13.84
C ARG A 320 -16.72 16.29 13.80
N GLY A 321 -17.97 16.69 14.05
CA GLY A 321 -18.36 18.11 13.92
C GLY A 321 -17.56 19.04 14.84
N ARG A 322 -17.12 18.56 16.03
CA ARG A 322 -16.26 19.33 16.93
C ARG A 322 -14.82 19.37 16.48
N ILE A 323 -14.33 18.31 15.83
CA ILE A 323 -12.98 18.21 15.29
C ILE A 323 -12.85 19.11 14.07
N GLU A 324 -13.77 18.99 13.11
CA GLU A 324 -13.76 19.76 11.85
C GLU A 324 -14.04 21.26 12.06
N ALA A 325 -14.59 21.65 13.22
CA ALA A 325 -14.73 23.05 13.59
C ALA A 325 -13.38 23.72 13.97
N VAL A 326 -12.30 22.94 14.15
CA VAL A 326 -10.95 23.45 14.44
C VAL A 326 -10.22 23.70 13.13
N PRO A 327 -9.81 24.93 12.79
CA PRO A 327 -9.09 25.22 11.56
C PRO A 327 -7.75 24.46 11.49
N GLY A 328 -7.36 24.03 10.28
CA GLY A 328 -6.06 23.42 10.03
C GLY A 328 -5.95 21.97 10.49
N VAL A 329 -7.04 21.33 10.94
CA VAL A 329 -7.04 19.91 11.26
C VAL A 329 -7.73 19.08 10.17
N THR A 330 -7.28 17.84 10.00
CA THR A 330 -7.88 16.85 9.11
C THR A 330 -8.43 15.70 9.94
N PHE A 331 -9.74 15.49 9.89
CA PHE A 331 -10.39 14.37 10.58
C PHE A 331 -10.06 13.02 9.91
N VAL A 332 -9.75 12.02 10.73
CA VAL A 332 -9.55 10.63 10.31
C VAL A 332 -10.45 9.72 11.18
N PRO A 333 -11.34 8.91 10.60
CA PRO A 333 -12.29 8.16 11.38
C PRO A 333 -11.69 6.92 12.04
N PHE A 334 -12.14 6.62 13.28
CA PHE A 334 -12.15 5.27 13.80
C PHE A 334 -13.31 4.47 13.18
N SER A 335 -13.24 3.15 13.24
CA SER A 335 -14.29 2.29 12.71
C SER A 335 -15.61 2.46 13.46
N LEU A 336 -16.70 2.72 12.74
CA LEU A 336 -18.07 2.70 13.30
C LEU A 336 -18.52 1.27 13.62
N ALA A 337 -18.15 0.30 12.80
CA ALA A 337 -18.52 -1.09 12.99
C ALA A 337 -17.78 -1.75 14.18
N HIS A 338 -16.61 -1.21 14.53
CA HIS A 338 -15.73 -1.77 15.56
C HIS A 338 -15.12 -0.66 16.42
N PRO A 339 -15.95 0.09 17.19
CA PRO A 339 -15.52 1.31 17.87
C PRO A 339 -14.46 1.08 18.97
N ASP A 340 -14.41 -0.13 19.53
CA ASP A 340 -13.46 -0.50 20.59
C ASP A 340 -12.23 -1.25 20.06
N ALA A 341 -12.18 -1.50 18.75
CA ALA A 341 -11.05 -2.21 18.16
C ALA A 341 -9.78 -1.36 18.21
N ARG A 342 -8.64 -1.99 18.45
CA ARG A 342 -7.34 -1.38 18.25
C ARG A 342 -7.09 -1.21 16.76
N HIS A 343 -6.70 -0.01 16.34
CA HIS A 343 -6.40 0.33 14.95
C HIS A 343 -4.90 0.34 14.70
N LEU A 344 -4.51 0.00 13.48
CA LEU A 344 -3.19 0.29 12.94
C LEU A 344 -3.28 1.59 12.15
N VAL A 345 -2.50 2.58 12.53
CA VAL A 345 -2.32 3.81 11.75
C VAL A 345 -1.10 3.66 10.87
N LEU A 346 -1.27 3.84 9.59
CA LEU A 346 -0.24 3.66 8.57
C LEU A 346 0.03 4.97 7.85
N LEU A 347 1.24 5.53 8.01
CA LEU A 347 1.76 6.60 7.15
C LEU A 347 2.49 5.96 5.97
N ARG A 348 2.09 6.32 4.76
CA ARG A 348 2.69 5.87 3.49
C ARG A 348 3.43 7.03 2.83
N ASN A 349 4.69 6.80 2.44
CA ASN A 349 5.44 7.67 1.54
C ASN A 349 5.79 6.92 0.27
N MET A 350 5.48 7.48 -0.90
CA MET A 350 5.73 6.87 -2.19
C MET A 350 6.68 7.70 -3.04
N MET A 351 7.63 7.02 -3.67
CA MET A 351 8.55 7.58 -4.65
C MET A 351 9.17 8.91 -4.19
N PRO A 352 10.12 8.90 -3.27
CA PRO A 352 10.84 10.11 -2.89
C PRO A 352 11.61 10.66 -4.10
N ALA A 353 11.54 11.98 -4.28
CA ALA A 353 12.37 12.66 -5.25
C ALA A 353 13.86 12.52 -4.88
N PRO A 354 14.79 12.49 -5.87
CA PRO A 354 16.21 12.49 -5.59
C PRO A 354 16.58 13.67 -4.68
N GLY A 355 17.21 13.37 -3.53
CA GLY A 355 17.61 14.38 -2.55
C GLY A 355 16.62 14.64 -1.41
N PHE A 356 15.41 14.08 -1.44
CA PHE A 356 14.51 14.12 -0.29
C PHE A 356 14.94 13.10 0.77
N GLY A 357 15.84 13.50 1.68
CA GLY A 357 16.40 12.66 2.74
C GLY A 357 15.38 12.13 3.76
N PRO A 358 14.36 12.93 4.20
CA PRO A 358 13.39 12.51 5.22
C PRO A 358 12.36 11.45 4.78
N ALA A 359 12.59 10.71 3.71
CA ALA A 359 11.67 9.69 3.23
C ALA A 359 11.64 8.44 4.11
N VAL A 360 10.48 7.84 4.28
CA VAL A 360 10.32 6.57 5.03
C VAL A 360 11.15 5.43 4.42
N THR A 361 11.38 5.44 3.13
CA THR A 361 12.24 4.44 2.45
C THR A 361 13.68 4.44 2.95
N HIS A 362 14.15 5.55 3.53
CA HIS A 362 15.49 5.69 4.12
C HIS A 362 15.54 5.29 5.60
N VAL A 363 14.39 5.10 6.25
CA VAL A 363 14.31 4.64 7.63
C VAL A 363 14.73 3.17 7.70
N PRO A 364 15.63 2.78 8.64
CA PRO A 364 15.94 1.37 8.86
C PRO A 364 14.68 0.56 9.22
N PRO A 365 14.50 -0.65 8.65
CA PRO A 365 13.36 -1.51 8.98
C PRO A 365 13.63 -2.31 10.27
N ASP A 366 13.90 -1.59 11.36
CA ASP A 366 14.32 -2.15 12.68
C ASP A 366 13.24 -2.10 13.76
N GLY A 367 12.04 -1.62 13.41
CA GLY A 367 10.91 -1.49 14.32
C GLY A 367 11.09 -0.42 15.41
N ARG A 368 12.09 0.46 15.29
CA ARG A 368 12.43 1.45 16.32
C ARG A 368 11.92 2.84 15.94
N PRO A 369 11.03 3.45 16.76
CA PRO A 369 10.56 4.82 16.54
C PRO A 369 11.69 5.85 16.52
N GLY A 370 12.72 5.68 17.35
CA GLY A 370 13.88 6.57 17.40
C GLY A 370 14.67 6.60 16.08
N SER A 371 14.81 5.46 15.39
CA SER A 371 15.45 5.40 14.07
C SER A 371 14.63 6.15 13.03
N ALA A 372 13.30 6.01 13.06
CA ALA A 372 12.41 6.74 12.16
C ALA A 372 12.45 8.25 12.44
N ALA A 373 12.39 8.67 13.70
CA ALA A 373 12.47 10.07 14.08
C ALA A 373 13.82 10.72 13.68
N ALA A 374 14.92 9.97 13.83
CA ALA A 374 16.26 10.45 13.47
C ALA A 374 16.40 10.72 11.95
N VAL A 375 15.80 9.88 11.11
CA VAL A 375 15.84 10.04 9.64
C VAL A 375 14.87 11.12 9.19
N MET A 376 13.64 11.12 9.70
CA MET A 376 12.57 11.96 9.17
C MET A 376 12.53 13.37 9.79
N GLY A 377 13.11 13.56 10.97
CA GLY A 377 13.12 14.88 11.63
C GLY A 377 11.70 15.45 11.82
N ASP A 378 11.44 16.61 11.23
CA ASP A 378 10.13 17.29 11.30
C ASP A 378 9.01 16.51 10.56
N TYR A 379 9.36 15.69 9.58
CA TYR A 379 8.40 14.87 8.82
C TYR A 379 7.94 13.62 9.58
N TYR A 380 8.58 13.31 10.71
CA TYR A 380 8.17 12.18 11.55
C TYR A 380 6.81 12.46 12.21
N PRO A 381 5.81 11.55 12.08
CA PRO A 381 4.50 11.71 12.68
C PRO A 381 4.58 11.59 14.21
N ARG A 382 4.30 12.66 14.92
CA ARG A 382 4.26 12.68 16.39
C ARG A 382 2.81 12.59 16.84
N GLY A 383 2.49 11.58 17.66
CA GLY A 383 1.14 11.31 18.10
C GLY A 383 0.96 11.42 19.61
N HIS A 384 -0.19 11.95 20.06
CA HIS A 384 -0.56 11.99 21.46
C HIS A 384 -2.09 11.96 21.64
N ILE A 385 -2.54 11.72 22.87
CA ILE A 385 -3.96 11.73 23.23
C ILE A 385 -4.30 13.09 23.86
N CYS A 386 -5.34 13.71 23.33
CA CYS A 386 -5.78 15.05 23.67
C CYS A 386 -7.23 15.05 24.20
N PRO A 387 -7.56 15.80 25.27
CA PRO A 387 -8.95 16.08 25.62
C PRO A 387 -9.66 16.87 24.49
N LEU A 388 -10.80 16.42 24.02
CA LEU A 388 -11.52 17.01 22.91
C LEU A 388 -11.90 18.51 23.15
N ASN A 389 -12.17 18.88 24.40
CA ASN A 389 -12.46 20.28 24.77
C ASN A 389 -11.23 21.19 24.77
N LYS A 390 -10.02 20.63 24.64
CA LYS A 390 -8.74 21.36 24.55
C LYS A 390 -8.07 21.20 23.18
N LEU A 391 -8.79 20.70 22.17
CA LEU A 391 -8.21 20.34 20.88
C LEU A 391 -7.47 21.50 20.22
N VAL A 392 -7.99 22.71 20.26
CA VAL A 392 -7.36 23.92 19.69
C VAL A 392 -5.95 24.14 20.29
N THR A 393 -5.82 24.08 21.60
CA THR A 393 -4.52 24.26 22.27
C THR A 393 -3.60 23.05 22.05
N CYS A 394 -4.16 21.87 22.11
CA CYS A 394 -3.44 20.61 22.04
C CYS A 394 -2.87 20.35 20.62
N ALA A 395 -3.54 20.82 19.60
CA ALA A 395 -3.08 20.71 18.21
C ALA A 395 -1.80 21.54 17.96
N ASP A 396 -1.64 22.67 18.67
CA ASP A 396 -0.47 23.55 18.59
C ASP A 396 0.72 23.07 19.46
N GLU A 397 0.47 22.43 20.59
CA GLU A 397 1.51 22.03 21.54
C GLU A 397 2.43 20.91 21.02
N THR A 398 1.99 20.13 20.04
CA THR A 398 2.76 19.00 19.48
C THR A 398 4.08 19.39 18.80
N ALA A 399 4.26 20.66 18.48
CA ALA A 399 5.50 21.14 17.84
C ALA A 399 6.69 21.31 18.80
N ARG A 400 6.51 21.30 20.12
CA ARG A 400 7.50 21.88 21.04
C ARG A 400 8.21 20.94 22.00
N THR A 401 7.69 19.79 22.39
CA THR A 401 8.35 18.94 23.40
C THR A 401 8.02 17.45 23.27
N TRP A 402 8.94 16.63 22.80
CA TRP A 402 8.91 15.19 23.01
C TRP A 402 10.34 14.67 23.25
N ASP A 403 10.65 14.35 24.51
CA ASP A 403 11.76 13.49 24.86
C ASP A 403 11.34 12.02 24.67
N TYR A 404 12.10 11.26 23.91
CA TYR A 404 11.95 9.82 23.69
C TYR A 404 12.66 9.00 24.77
#